data_3756150fc57eced63693382da7a2a5d1
#
_entry.id   3756150fc57eced63693382da7a2a5d1
#
_cell.length_a   1.000
_cell.length_b   1.000
_cell.length_c   1.000
_cell.angle_alpha   90.00
_cell.angle_beta   90.00
_cell.angle_gamma   90.00
#
_symmetry.space_group_name_H-M   'P 1'
#
loop_
_entity.id
_entity.type
_entity.pdbx_description
1 polymer ?
#
loop_
_entity_poly.entity_id
_entity_poly.type
_entity_poly.pdbx_seq_one_letter_code
_entity_poly.pdbx_strand_id
1 'polypeptide(L)'
;NLGKGESVMFKILNKKVLHENILQFTLEAPLIARKAEPGQFVVLRVNEYGERVPLTIADFDREKGTIDIIFMVIGASTTVLASLNAGDSILDLVGPLGKKTDIRPDMGTVVCIGGGIGVAPIYPIARKMKQVGNHVITIMGAKNKDILILKDEMEKISDEVIVTKCERKAPKFIYGDISSLKNNDSISLFFIVLYF
;
A
#
# COMPACT_ATOMS: atom_id res chain seq x y z
N ASN A 1 -22.16 -36.33 -9.26
CA ASN A 1 -22.61 -34.95 -8.99
C ASN A 1 -21.51 -34.27 -8.16
N LEU A 2 -20.52 -33.68 -8.85
CA LEU A 2 -19.64 -32.71 -8.22
C LEU A 2 -20.49 -31.44 -8.04
N GLY A 3 -20.81 -31.13 -6.79
CA GLY A 3 -21.53 -29.90 -6.45
C GLY A 3 -20.80 -28.71 -7.06
N LYS A 4 -21.56 -27.82 -7.71
CA LYS A 4 -21.05 -26.50 -8.14
C LYS A 4 -20.56 -25.84 -6.84
N GLY A 5 -19.24 -25.76 -6.69
CA GLY A 5 -18.65 -25.02 -5.58
C GLY A 5 -19.17 -23.60 -5.64
N GLU A 6 -19.79 -23.15 -4.56
CA GLU A 6 -20.13 -21.75 -4.39
C GLU A 6 -18.85 -20.95 -4.62
N SER A 7 -18.85 -20.11 -5.63
CA SER A 7 -17.70 -19.22 -5.87
C SER A 7 -17.65 -18.27 -4.67
N VAL A 8 -16.61 -18.40 -3.87
CA VAL A 8 -16.38 -17.52 -2.74
C VAL A 8 -16.11 -16.12 -3.31
N MET A 9 -17.13 -15.27 -3.24
CA MET A 9 -16.99 -13.87 -3.67
C MET A 9 -16.44 -13.03 -2.51
N PHE A 10 -15.59 -12.08 -2.82
CA PHE A 10 -14.93 -11.23 -1.82
C PHE A 10 -15.67 -9.90 -1.69
N LYS A 11 -16.29 -9.70 -0.54
CA LYS A 11 -17.13 -8.52 -0.30
C LYS A 11 -16.30 -7.27 -0.06
N ILE A 12 -16.71 -6.16 -0.67
CA ILE A 12 -16.20 -4.82 -0.38
C ILE A 12 -16.95 -4.30 0.84
N LEU A 13 -16.25 -4.14 1.97
CA LEU A 13 -16.83 -3.62 3.21
C LEU A 13 -16.85 -2.10 3.23
N ASN A 14 -15.85 -1.47 2.63
CA ASN A 14 -15.72 -0.02 2.61
C ASN A 14 -15.06 0.46 1.31
N LYS A 15 -15.47 1.63 0.86
CA LYS A 15 -14.88 2.37 -0.26
C LYS A 15 -14.57 3.79 0.19
N LYS A 16 -13.31 4.19 0.12
CA LYS A 16 -12.87 5.55 0.45
C LYS A 16 -12.21 6.19 -0.77
N VAL A 17 -12.59 7.41 -1.11
CA VAL A 17 -11.91 8.22 -2.11
C VAL A 17 -10.79 8.97 -1.40
N LEU A 18 -9.54 8.63 -1.72
CA LEU A 18 -8.35 9.29 -1.15
C LEU A 18 -7.96 10.52 -1.97
N HIS A 19 -8.16 10.45 -3.29
CA HIS A 19 -7.95 11.54 -4.23
C HIS A 19 -8.88 11.31 -5.44
N GLU A 20 -9.01 12.26 -6.35
CA GLU A 20 -9.92 12.22 -7.52
C GLU A 20 -9.89 10.87 -8.27
N ASN A 21 -8.72 10.30 -8.46
CA ASN A 21 -8.51 9.01 -9.15
C ASN A 21 -7.82 7.95 -8.30
N ILE A 22 -7.74 8.12 -6.98
CA ILE A 22 -7.13 7.15 -6.06
C ILE A 22 -8.17 6.69 -5.04
N LEU A 23 -8.43 5.40 -5.04
CA LEU A 23 -9.44 4.77 -4.20
C LEU A 23 -8.79 3.76 -3.25
N GLN A 24 -9.41 3.61 -2.10
CA GLN A 24 -9.13 2.54 -1.14
C GLN A 24 -10.37 1.68 -0.98
N PHE A 25 -10.20 0.36 -1.09
CA PHE A 25 -11.21 -0.62 -0.74
C PHE A 25 -10.74 -1.45 0.44
N THR A 26 -11.65 -1.67 1.39
CA THR A 26 -11.51 -2.67 2.45
C THR A 26 -12.28 -3.90 2.03
N LEU A 27 -11.57 -5.03 1.87
CA LEU A 27 -12.12 -6.30 1.42
C LEU A 27 -12.22 -7.29 2.58
N GLU A 28 -13.32 -8.04 2.64
CA GLU A 28 -13.45 -9.18 3.52
C GLU A 28 -12.67 -10.37 2.95
N ALA A 29 -11.55 -10.71 3.58
CA ALA A 29 -10.62 -11.74 3.09
C ALA A 29 -9.87 -12.40 4.25
N PRO A 30 -10.56 -13.13 5.16
CA PRO A 30 -9.98 -13.59 6.42
C PRO A 30 -8.80 -14.54 6.25
N LEU A 31 -8.81 -15.40 5.22
CA LEU A 31 -7.69 -16.31 4.94
C LEU A 31 -6.44 -15.58 4.44
N ILE A 32 -6.63 -14.50 3.68
CA ILE A 32 -5.53 -13.65 3.20
C ILE A 32 -5.02 -12.79 4.35
N ALA A 33 -5.90 -12.10 5.06
CA ALA A 33 -5.55 -11.21 6.17
C ALA A 33 -4.72 -11.93 7.25
N ARG A 34 -5.08 -13.18 7.58
CA ARG A 34 -4.36 -14.00 8.57
C ARG A 34 -2.90 -14.24 8.19
N LYS A 35 -2.60 -14.38 6.89
CA LYS A 35 -1.28 -14.74 6.37
C LYS A 35 -0.53 -13.52 5.79
N ALA A 36 -1.19 -12.40 5.61
CA ALA A 36 -0.61 -11.20 5.02
C ALA A 36 0.57 -10.67 5.84
N GLU A 37 1.62 -10.31 5.12
CA GLU A 37 2.81 -9.66 5.66
C GLU A 37 3.14 -8.41 4.83
N PRO A 38 3.81 -7.41 5.42
CA PRO A 38 4.20 -6.19 4.70
C PRO A 38 5.02 -6.47 3.43
N GLY A 39 4.70 -5.77 2.35
CA GLY A 39 5.37 -5.90 1.05
C GLY A 39 4.73 -6.93 0.11
N GLN A 40 3.71 -7.65 0.54
CA GLN A 40 2.97 -8.59 -0.29
C GLN A 40 1.81 -7.93 -1.06
N PHE A 41 1.29 -8.65 -2.04
CA PHE A 41 0.21 -8.20 -2.92
C PHE A 41 -0.86 -9.28 -3.10
N VAL A 42 -1.96 -8.89 -3.68
CA VAL A 42 -3.03 -9.78 -4.16
C VAL A 42 -3.21 -9.63 -5.65
N VAL A 43 -3.75 -10.65 -6.29
CA VAL A 43 -4.26 -10.58 -7.66
C VAL A 43 -5.77 -10.72 -7.60
N LEU A 44 -6.50 -9.74 -8.12
CA LEU A 44 -7.95 -9.77 -8.16
C LEU A 44 -8.49 -9.79 -9.59
N ARG A 45 -9.71 -10.29 -9.73
CA ARG A 45 -10.52 -10.23 -10.95
C ARG A 45 -11.95 -9.84 -10.58
N VAL A 46 -12.43 -8.76 -11.14
CA VAL A 46 -13.72 -8.17 -10.75
C VAL A 46 -14.91 -9.06 -11.16
N ASN A 47 -14.90 -9.55 -12.40
CA ASN A 47 -15.96 -10.39 -12.97
C ASN A 47 -15.39 -11.39 -13.99
N GLU A 48 -16.23 -12.22 -14.59
CA GLU A 48 -15.81 -13.26 -15.53
C GLU A 48 -15.05 -12.75 -16.77
N TYR A 49 -15.33 -11.52 -17.18
CA TYR A 49 -14.73 -10.86 -18.34
C TYR A 49 -13.53 -9.97 -17.97
N GLY A 50 -13.30 -9.78 -16.66
CA GLY A 50 -12.25 -8.90 -16.16
C GLY A 50 -10.87 -9.54 -16.25
N GLU A 51 -9.86 -8.69 -16.44
CA GLU A 51 -8.46 -9.08 -16.35
C GLU A 51 -8.05 -9.28 -14.89
N ARG A 52 -6.98 -10.04 -14.69
CA ARG A 52 -6.32 -10.17 -13.39
C ARG A 52 -5.43 -8.97 -13.11
N VAL A 53 -5.73 -8.26 -12.04
CA VAL A 53 -5.00 -7.05 -11.66
C VAL A 53 -4.21 -7.32 -10.38
N PRO A 54 -2.88 -7.18 -10.39
CA PRO A 54 -2.07 -7.23 -9.18
C PRO A 54 -2.16 -5.91 -8.43
N LEU A 55 -2.49 -5.96 -7.13
CA LEU A 55 -2.57 -4.80 -6.26
C LEU A 55 -1.88 -5.08 -4.92
N THR A 56 -1.08 -4.15 -4.46
CA THR A 56 -0.40 -4.27 -3.17
C THR A 56 -1.40 -4.26 -2.02
N ILE A 57 -1.16 -5.09 -1.01
CA ILE A 57 -1.86 -5.02 0.26
C ILE A 57 -1.35 -3.77 1.00
N ALA A 58 -2.18 -2.73 1.03
CA ALA A 58 -1.84 -1.47 1.68
C ALA A 58 -2.00 -1.53 3.20
N ASP A 59 -2.92 -2.35 3.69
CA ASP A 59 -3.08 -2.67 5.10
C ASP A 59 -3.83 -3.99 5.28
N PHE A 60 -3.79 -4.54 6.50
CA PHE A 60 -4.54 -5.74 6.86
C PHE A 60 -4.84 -5.77 8.36
N ASP A 61 -6.01 -6.30 8.70
CA ASP A 61 -6.46 -6.53 10.08
C ASP A 61 -6.77 -8.02 10.24
N ARG A 62 -5.95 -8.73 11.02
CA ARG A 62 -6.07 -10.17 11.23
C ARG A 62 -7.28 -10.55 12.08
N GLU A 63 -7.70 -9.68 13.00
CA GLU A 63 -8.83 -9.89 13.90
C GLU A 63 -10.14 -9.70 13.15
N LYS A 64 -10.25 -8.62 12.36
CA LYS A 64 -11.42 -8.35 11.52
C LYS A 64 -11.46 -9.21 10.26
N GLY A 65 -10.34 -9.85 9.88
CA GLY A 65 -10.24 -10.63 8.65
C GLY A 65 -10.31 -9.79 7.38
N THR A 66 -9.77 -8.58 7.40
CA THR A 66 -9.84 -7.64 6.28
C THR A 66 -8.48 -7.29 5.72
N ILE A 67 -8.44 -6.95 4.43
CA ILE A 67 -7.30 -6.31 3.77
C ILE A 67 -7.74 -5.02 3.12
N ASP A 68 -6.83 -4.05 3.06
CA ASP A 68 -7.01 -2.82 2.30
C ASP A 68 -6.15 -2.84 1.05
N ILE A 69 -6.76 -2.49 -0.08
CA ILE A 69 -6.09 -2.22 -1.35
C ILE A 69 -6.27 -0.75 -1.72
N ILE A 70 -5.20 -0.13 -2.20
CA ILE A 70 -5.25 1.24 -2.72
C ILE A 70 -4.81 1.18 -4.18
N PHE A 71 -5.60 1.77 -5.06
CA PHE A 71 -5.35 1.74 -6.50
C PHE A 71 -5.70 3.05 -7.18
N MET A 72 -5.01 3.29 -8.28
CA MET A 72 -5.27 4.44 -9.15
C MET A 72 -6.12 4.00 -10.33
N VAL A 73 -7.12 4.82 -10.69
CA VAL A 73 -7.98 4.59 -11.85
C VAL A 73 -7.26 5.12 -13.10
N ILE A 74 -6.62 4.22 -13.86
CA ILE A 74 -5.80 4.56 -15.04
C ILE A 74 -6.10 3.74 -16.30
N GLY A 75 -6.94 2.71 -16.20
CA GLY A 75 -7.24 1.81 -17.31
C GLY A 75 -8.57 1.11 -17.14
N ALA A 76 -8.98 0.30 -18.13
CA ALA A 76 -10.29 -0.36 -18.17
C ALA A 76 -10.57 -1.17 -16.90
N SER A 77 -9.63 -2.04 -16.48
CA SER A 77 -9.81 -2.92 -15.33
C SER A 77 -9.97 -2.15 -14.02
N THR A 78 -9.17 -1.08 -13.80
CA THR A 78 -9.28 -0.24 -12.61
C THR A 78 -10.52 0.67 -12.65
N THR A 79 -11.01 1.04 -13.83
CA THR A 79 -12.28 1.76 -13.99
C THR A 79 -13.46 0.88 -13.61
N VAL A 80 -13.49 -0.39 -14.06
CA VAL A 80 -14.51 -1.36 -13.65
C VAL A 80 -14.44 -1.61 -12.13
N LEU A 81 -13.24 -1.79 -11.57
CA LEU A 81 -13.09 -1.93 -10.12
C LEU A 81 -13.61 -0.70 -9.37
N ALA A 82 -13.30 0.50 -9.85
CA ALA A 82 -13.73 1.76 -9.24
C ALA A 82 -15.24 1.99 -9.28
N SER A 83 -15.97 1.34 -10.20
CA SER A 83 -17.44 1.43 -10.28
C SER A 83 -18.15 0.66 -9.16
N LEU A 84 -17.47 -0.29 -8.51
CA LEU A 84 -18.02 -1.03 -7.38
C LEU A 84 -18.11 -0.17 -6.12
N ASN A 85 -19.05 -0.53 -5.24
CA ASN A 85 -19.33 0.17 -3.99
C ASN A 85 -19.25 -0.78 -2.80
N ALA A 86 -19.30 -0.23 -1.59
CA ALA A 86 -19.46 -1.03 -0.39
C ALA A 86 -20.74 -1.85 -0.49
N GLY A 87 -20.65 -3.14 -0.19
CA GLY A 87 -21.69 -4.14 -0.37
C GLY A 87 -21.55 -4.98 -1.63
N ASP A 88 -20.89 -4.48 -2.68
CA ASP A 88 -20.57 -5.26 -3.88
C ASP A 88 -19.47 -6.28 -3.59
N SER A 89 -19.24 -7.17 -4.55
CA SER A 89 -18.26 -8.26 -4.39
C SER A 89 -17.35 -8.37 -5.61
N ILE A 90 -16.13 -8.83 -5.37
CA ILE A 90 -15.11 -9.17 -6.37
C ILE A 90 -15.16 -10.67 -6.59
N LEU A 91 -15.08 -11.13 -7.85
CA LEU A 91 -15.22 -12.53 -8.21
C LEU A 91 -14.06 -13.39 -7.69
N ASP A 92 -12.82 -12.97 -7.98
CA ASP A 92 -11.62 -13.69 -7.56
C ASP A 92 -10.66 -12.77 -6.80
N LEU A 93 -10.06 -13.31 -5.75
CA LEU A 93 -8.98 -12.69 -5.01
C LEU A 93 -7.99 -13.75 -4.56
N VAL A 94 -6.77 -13.66 -5.05
CA VAL A 94 -5.71 -14.63 -4.75
C VAL A 94 -4.58 -13.93 -4.00
N GLY A 95 -4.19 -14.49 -2.89
CA GLY A 95 -3.12 -13.94 -2.06
C GLY A 95 -2.99 -14.61 -0.67
N PRO A 96 -2.09 -14.10 0.17
CA PRO A 96 -1.07 -13.12 -0.18
C PRO A 96 -0.01 -13.71 -1.12
N LEU A 97 0.49 -12.90 -2.05
CA LEU A 97 1.50 -13.27 -3.02
C LEU A 97 2.75 -12.41 -2.83
N GLY A 98 3.86 -12.88 -3.40
CA GLY A 98 5.14 -12.19 -3.31
C GLY A 98 5.89 -12.47 -2.01
N LYS A 99 7.14 -12.01 -1.99
CA LYS A 99 8.02 -12.15 -0.82
C LYS A 99 7.73 -11.01 0.15
N LYS A 100 7.57 -11.35 1.44
CA LYS A 100 7.48 -10.35 2.50
C LYS A 100 8.76 -9.53 2.62
N THR A 101 8.64 -8.29 3.05
CA THR A 101 9.79 -7.44 3.38
C THR A 101 10.52 -8.01 4.60
N ASP A 102 11.85 -8.03 4.54
CA ASP A 102 12.69 -8.43 5.69
C ASP A 102 12.66 -7.28 6.72
N ILE A 103 11.92 -7.50 7.79
CA ILE A 103 11.74 -6.55 8.88
C ILE A 103 12.28 -7.17 10.16
N ARG A 104 13.29 -6.53 10.72
CA ARG A 104 13.97 -7.00 11.94
C ARG A 104 14.02 -5.88 12.98
N PRO A 105 14.05 -6.19 14.27
CA PRO A 105 14.44 -5.22 15.29
C PRO A 105 15.90 -4.79 15.10
N ASP A 106 16.29 -3.74 15.75
CA ASP A 106 17.68 -3.25 15.81
C ASP A 106 18.33 -2.89 14.46
N MET A 107 17.50 -2.50 13.48
CA MET A 107 17.98 -1.96 12.20
C MET A 107 18.42 -0.49 12.30
N GLY A 108 18.26 0.12 13.46
CA GLY A 108 18.60 1.51 13.69
C GLY A 108 17.59 2.46 13.05
N THR A 109 18.07 3.42 12.27
CA THR A 109 17.21 4.36 11.54
C THR A 109 16.83 3.79 10.18
N VAL A 110 15.55 3.63 9.95
CA VAL A 110 14.96 3.13 8.70
C VAL A 110 14.31 4.28 7.96
N VAL A 111 14.72 4.51 6.72
CA VAL A 111 14.15 5.55 5.85
C VAL A 111 13.21 4.92 4.84
N CYS A 112 11.94 5.28 4.91
CA CYS A 112 10.88 4.84 4.00
C CYS A 112 10.56 5.96 3.00
N ILE A 113 10.69 5.71 1.69
CA ILE A 113 10.48 6.74 0.67
C ILE A 113 9.32 6.33 -0.25
N GLY A 114 8.31 7.18 -0.40
CA GLY A 114 7.16 6.95 -1.27
C GLY A 114 6.70 8.20 -2.00
N GLY A 115 6.33 8.05 -3.28
CA GLY A 115 5.77 9.12 -4.09
C GLY A 115 4.38 8.79 -4.63
N GLY A 116 3.43 9.72 -4.51
CA GLY A 116 2.06 9.52 -4.98
C GLY A 116 1.43 8.24 -4.40
N ILE A 117 0.89 7.38 -5.26
CA ILE A 117 0.31 6.09 -4.83
C ILE A 117 1.35 5.13 -4.22
N GLY A 118 2.65 5.33 -4.49
CA GLY A 118 3.74 4.52 -3.92
C GLY A 118 3.85 4.61 -2.39
N VAL A 119 3.15 5.53 -1.75
CA VAL A 119 3.02 5.57 -0.29
C VAL A 119 2.22 4.38 0.25
N ALA A 120 1.23 3.88 -0.52
CA ALA A 120 0.38 2.77 -0.10
C ALA A 120 1.15 1.48 0.24
N PRO A 121 2.07 0.95 -0.61
CA PRO A 121 2.88 -0.22 -0.27
C PRO A 121 3.88 0.01 0.86
N ILE A 122 4.27 1.26 1.13
CA ILE A 122 5.23 1.60 2.17
C ILE A 122 4.58 1.63 3.56
N TYR A 123 3.32 2.01 3.64
CA TYR A 123 2.61 2.16 4.90
C TYR A 123 2.70 0.92 5.82
N PRO A 124 2.35 -0.29 5.38
CA PRO A 124 2.43 -1.47 6.24
C PRO A 124 3.88 -1.81 6.63
N ILE A 125 4.86 -1.47 5.79
CA ILE A 125 6.29 -1.69 6.06
C ILE A 125 6.75 -0.73 7.17
N ALA A 126 6.52 0.57 7.01
CA ALA A 126 6.88 1.60 7.98
C ALA A 126 6.23 1.33 9.35
N ARG A 127 4.93 0.98 9.35
CA ARG A 127 4.20 0.60 10.55
C ARG A 127 4.87 -0.58 11.27
N LYS A 128 5.20 -1.64 10.52
CA LYS A 128 5.84 -2.82 11.13
C LYS A 128 7.25 -2.52 11.62
N MET A 129 8.04 -1.73 10.88
CA MET A 129 9.37 -1.27 11.32
C MET A 129 9.30 -0.52 12.64
N LYS A 130 8.32 0.37 12.79
CA LYS A 130 8.07 1.10 14.05
C LYS A 130 7.66 0.16 15.18
N GLN A 131 6.77 -0.79 14.91
CA GLN A 131 6.30 -1.76 15.91
C GLN A 131 7.42 -2.64 16.48
N VAL A 132 8.44 -2.96 15.69
CA VAL A 132 9.60 -3.76 16.16
C VAL A 132 10.71 -2.91 16.78
N GLY A 133 10.49 -1.61 16.97
CA GLY A 133 11.38 -0.73 17.74
C GLY A 133 12.41 0.06 16.93
N ASN A 134 12.34 0.04 15.60
CA ASN A 134 13.23 0.86 14.78
C ASN A 134 12.81 2.34 14.80
N HIS A 135 13.77 3.23 14.57
CA HIS A 135 13.52 4.65 14.31
C HIS A 135 13.12 4.84 12.85
N VAL A 136 11.92 5.34 12.59
CA VAL A 136 11.34 5.41 11.23
C VAL A 136 11.23 6.84 10.75
N ILE A 137 11.91 7.14 9.64
CA ILE A 137 11.79 8.40 8.92
C ILE A 137 11.05 8.11 7.60
N THR A 138 9.95 8.82 7.35
CA THR A 138 9.21 8.66 6.09
C THR A 138 9.36 9.91 5.21
N ILE A 139 9.78 9.71 3.96
CA ILE A 139 9.88 10.77 2.96
C ILE A 139 8.75 10.58 1.94
N MET A 140 7.84 11.55 1.87
CA MET A 140 6.68 11.52 0.99
C MET A 140 6.84 12.54 -0.13
N GLY A 141 6.86 12.06 -1.38
CA GLY A 141 6.90 12.92 -2.58
C GLY A 141 5.52 13.08 -3.22
N ALA A 142 5.13 14.31 -3.55
CA ALA A 142 3.91 14.55 -4.32
C ALA A 142 4.08 15.76 -5.26
N LYS A 143 3.32 15.77 -6.38
CA LYS A 143 3.30 16.91 -7.32
C LYS A 143 2.65 18.15 -6.71
N ASN A 144 1.67 17.94 -5.86
CA ASN A 144 1.00 18.97 -5.05
C ASN A 144 0.56 18.36 -3.71
N LYS A 145 0.15 19.21 -2.76
CA LYS A 145 -0.26 18.77 -1.43
C LYS A 145 -1.54 17.91 -1.43
N ASP A 146 -2.38 18.07 -2.45
CA ASP A 146 -3.69 17.42 -2.52
C ASP A 146 -3.56 15.93 -2.88
N ILE A 147 -2.40 15.52 -3.46
CA ILE A 147 -2.10 14.12 -3.85
C ILE A 147 -1.38 13.34 -2.74
N LEU A 148 -1.16 13.95 -1.57
CA LEU A 148 -0.56 13.27 -0.43
C LEU A 148 -1.57 12.34 0.25
N ILE A 149 -1.62 11.10 -0.20
CA ILE A 149 -2.45 10.06 0.43
C ILE A 149 -1.75 9.53 1.70
N LEU A 150 -2.53 9.11 2.69
CA LEU A 150 -2.04 8.49 3.94
C LEU A 150 -1.06 9.37 4.76
N LYS A 151 -1.07 10.69 4.59
CA LYS A 151 -0.15 11.57 5.31
C LYS A 151 -0.37 11.48 6.83
N ASP A 152 -1.61 11.63 7.28
CA ASP A 152 -1.96 11.61 8.70
C ASP A 152 -1.70 10.22 9.33
N GLU A 153 -1.89 9.15 8.54
CA GLU A 153 -1.58 7.78 8.95
C GLU A 153 -0.06 7.58 9.09
N MET A 154 0.73 8.12 8.16
CA MET A 154 2.20 8.05 8.22
C MET A 154 2.77 8.86 9.39
N GLU A 155 2.20 10.04 9.68
CA GLU A 155 2.62 10.86 10.82
C GLU A 155 2.42 10.15 12.17
N LYS A 156 1.42 9.27 12.27
CA LYS A 156 1.17 8.49 13.51
C LYS A 156 2.15 7.34 13.73
N ILE A 157 2.79 6.85 12.68
CA ILE A 157 3.63 5.65 12.74
C ILE A 157 5.11 5.93 12.48
N SER A 158 5.48 7.15 12.10
CA SER A 158 6.86 7.56 11.85
C SER A 158 7.36 8.49 12.96
N ASP A 159 8.64 8.47 13.23
CA ASP A 159 9.28 9.44 14.13
C ASP A 159 9.42 10.79 13.46
N GLU A 160 9.61 10.79 12.14
CA GLU A 160 9.69 11.98 11.32
C GLU A 160 9.03 11.73 9.95
N VAL A 161 8.29 12.73 9.45
CA VAL A 161 7.72 12.73 8.10
C VAL A 161 8.19 13.95 7.34
N ILE A 162 8.93 13.72 6.25
CA ILE A 162 9.43 14.75 5.37
C ILE A 162 8.58 14.75 4.09
N VAL A 163 7.92 15.87 3.80
CA VAL A 163 7.14 16.04 2.57
C VAL A 163 7.95 16.84 1.55
N THR A 164 8.15 16.27 0.36
CA THR A 164 8.87 16.94 -0.73
C THR A 164 7.95 17.18 -1.92
N LYS A 165 8.17 18.31 -2.62
CA LYS A 165 7.48 18.61 -3.87
C LYS A 165 8.24 17.97 -5.04
N CYS A 166 7.57 17.12 -5.80
CA CYS A 166 8.16 16.51 -7.00
C CYS A 166 7.90 17.42 -8.21
N GLU A 167 8.92 18.14 -8.68
CA GLU A 167 8.82 18.90 -9.91
C GLU A 167 9.10 18.00 -11.12
N ARG A 168 8.23 18.08 -12.14
CA ARG A 168 8.37 17.31 -13.38
C ARG A 168 9.61 17.73 -14.18
N LYS A 169 10.75 17.11 -13.93
CA LYS A 169 11.81 16.97 -14.95
C LYS A 169 12.60 15.71 -14.64
N ALA A 170 12.32 14.62 -15.36
CA ALA A 170 12.97 13.30 -15.34
C ALA A 170 12.86 12.52 -14.00
N PRO A 171 12.99 11.18 -14.02
CA PRO A 171 13.13 10.38 -12.81
C PRO A 171 14.52 10.60 -12.21
N LYS A 172 14.76 11.77 -11.68
CA LYS A 172 15.83 11.95 -10.73
C LYS A 172 15.35 11.33 -9.44
N PHE A 173 16.01 10.26 -9.02
CA PHE A 173 16.01 9.86 -7.63
C PHE A 173 15.97 11.14 -6.80
N ILE A 174 15.00 11.23 -5.90
CA ILE A 174 14.94 12.36 -4.99
C ILE A 174 16.16 12.20 -4.08
N TYR A 175 17.27 12.79 -4.48
CA TYR A 175 18.28 13.22 -3.56
C TYR A 175 17.73 14.48 -2.89
N GLY A 176 16.71 14.32 -2.05
CA GLY A 176 16.48 15.26 -1.00
C GLY A 176 17.75 15.31 -0.18
N ASP A 177 18.08 16.44 0.37
CA ASP A 177 19.28 16.61 1.17
C ASP A 177 19.22 15.66 2.40
N ILE A 178 19.67 14.42 2.19
CA ILE A 178 19.90 13.43 3.25
C ILE A 178 21.20 13.71 3.99
N SER A 179 21.84 14.87 3.75
CA SER A 179 23.06 15.26 4.46
C SER A 179 22.83 15.39 5.96
N SER A 180 21.61 15.72 6.39
CA SER A 180 21.21 15.71 7.81
C SER A 180 21.14 14.30 8.41
N LEU A 181 21.00 13.25 7.59
CA LEU A 181 20.94 11.85 8.04
C LEU A 181 22.33 11.21 8.18
N LYS A 182 23.39 11.88 7.74
CA LYS A 182 24.76 11.36 7.75
C LYS A 182 25.41 11.22 9.12
N ASN A 183 24.77 11.66 10.19
CA ASN A 183 25.35 11.67 11.53
C ASN A 183 25.00 10.43 12.38
N ASN A 184 24.36 9.40 11.82
CA ASN A 184 24.05 8.16 12.54
C ASN A 184 24.68 6.95 11.83
N ASP A 185 25.50 6.19 12.55
CA ASP A 185 26.33 5.09 12.07
C ASP A 185 25.56 3.83 11.61
N SER A 186 24.24 3.86 11.56
CA SER A 186 23.41 2.72 11.15
C SER A 186 22.14 3.20 10.47
N ILE A 187 22.25 3.60 9.19
CA ILE A 187 21.07 3.92 8.37
C ILE A 187 20.79 2.75 7.44
N SER A 188 19.66 2.08 7.66
CA SER A 188 19.12 1.08 6.74
C SER A 188 18.14 1.75 5.78
N LEU A 189 18.52 1.81 4.50
CA LEU A 189 17.74 2.46 3.48
C LEU A 189 16.76 1.46 2.84
N PHE A 190 15.45 1.67 3.05
CA PHE A 190 14.41 0.93 2.34
C PHE A 190 13.82 1.79 1.23
N PHE A 191 14.11 1.41 -0.01
CA PHE A 191 13.50 2.01 -1.18
C PHE A 191 12.24 1.26 -1.56
N ILE A 192 11.14 1.93 -1.72
CA ILE A 192 10.04 1.44 -2.54
C ILE A 192 9.41 2.60 -3.32
N VAL A 193 9.58 2.45 -4.57
CA VAL A 193 8.75 2.73 -5.74
C VAL A 193 8.09 4.09 -5.84
N LEU A 194 8.62 4.78 -6.77
CA LEU A 194 8.02 5.92 -7.45
C LEU A 194 6.97 5.44 -8.44
N TYR A 195 5.71 5.89 -8.29
CA TYR A 195 4.76 5.96 -9.38
C TYR A 195 4.37 7.42 -9.59
N PHE A 196 4.58 7.86 -10.81
CA PHE A 196 4.27 9.19 -11.31
C PHE A 196 2.86 9.23 -11.89
#